data_2452c57f14ae98d3144530117a5cac10
#
_entry.id   2452c57f14ae98d3144530117a5cac10
#
_cell.length_a   1.000
_cell.length_b   1.000
_cell.length_c   1.000
_cell.angle_alpha   90.00
_cell.angle_beta   90.00
_cell.angle_gamma   90.00
#
_symmetry.space_group_name_H-M   'P 1'
#
loop_
_entity.id
_entity.type
_entity.pdbx_description
1 polymer ?
#
loop_
_entity_poly.entity_id
_entity_poly.type
_entity_poly.pdbx_seq_one_letter_code
_entity_poly.pdbx_strand_id
1 'polypeptide(L)'
;MNYAEESLKLHKKWHGKLETVPKMEIHDKEALSLAYTPGVAQPCLEIQADPAKSYTLTGRGNTVAVVTDGTAVLGLGDIGPVAGMPVMEGKC
;
A
#
# COMPACT_ATOMS: atom_id res chain seq x y z
N MET A 1 -1.37 -3.81 -32.04
CA MET A 1 -0.62 -3.27 -30.85
C MET A 1 0.20 -4.40 -30.24
N ASN A 2 1.46 -4.16 -29.97
CA ASN A 2 2.28 -5.09 -29.21
C ASN A 2 2.10 -4.81 -27.72
N TYR A 3 1.25 -5.57 -27.04
CA TYR A 3 0.93 -5.37 -25.63
C TYR A 3 2.14 -5.54 -24.71
N ALA A 4 3.08 -6.44 -25.03
CA ALA A 4 4.27 -6.64 -24.21
C ALA A 4 5.17 -5.40 -24.21
N GLU A 5 5.41 -4.83 -25.37
CA GLU A 5 6.25 -3.64 -25.53
C GLU A 5 5.59 -2.40 -24.91
N GLU A 6 4.32 -2.18 -25.18
CA GLU A 6 3.58 -1.04 -24.62
C GLU A 6 3.42 -1.16 -23.09
N SER A 7 3.17 -2.35 -22.57
CA SER A 7 3.13 -2.59 -21.13
C SER A 7 4.46 -2.24 -20.45
N LEU A 8 5.58 -2.63 -21.06
CA LEU A 8 6.90 -2.29 -20.51
C LEU A 8 7.13 -0.77 -20.46
N LYS A 9 6.74 -0.05 -21.52
CA LYS A 9 6.83 1.42 -21.56
C LYS A 9 5.99 2.06 -20.46
N LEU A 10 4.75 1.58 -20.28
CA LEU A 10 3.84 2.10 -19.26
C LEU A 10 4.33 1.83 -17.83
N HIS A 11 4.83 0.63 -17.55
CA HIS A 11 5.37 0.30 -16.23
C HIS A 11 6.59 1.16 -15.87
N LYS A 12 7.43 1.48 -16.85
CA LYS A 12 8.53 2.44 -16.66
C LYS A 12 8.02 3.85 -16.36
N LYS A 13 6.99 4.30 -17.09
CA LYS A 13 6.39 5.64 -16.90
C LYS A 13 5.71 5.77 -15.54
N TRP A 14 4.99 4.74 -15.11
CA TRP A 14 4.24 4.75 -13.85
C TRP A 14 5.11 4.53 -12.61
N HIS A 15 6.26 3.88 -12.74
CA HIS A 15 7.04 3.37 -11.62
C HIS A 15 6.23 2.39 -10.75
N GLY A 16 5.53 1.45 -11.41
CA GLY A 16 4.56 0.56 -10.79
C GLY A 16 3.13 1.06 -10.90
N LYS A 17 2.17 0.28 -10.39
CA LYS A 17 0.73 0.54 -10.55
C LYS A 17 0.05 1.04 -9.28
N LEU A 18 0.74 1.00 -8.15
CA LEU A 18 0.16 1.36 -6.85
C LEU A 18 0.58 2.76 -6.42
N GLU A 19 -0.35 3.44 -5.80
CA GLU A 19 -0.15 4.75 -5.19
C GLU A 19 -0.78 4.74 -3.80
N THR A 20 -0.13 5.39 -2.84
CA THR A 20 -0.66 5.58 -1.49
C THR A 20 -1.00 7.05 -1.30
N VAL A 21 -2.25 7.33 -0.92
CA VAL A 21 -2.70 8.68 -0.66
C VAL A 21 -3.27 8.80 0.75
N PRO A 22 -3.01 9.90 1.46
CA PRO A 22 -3.66 10.17 2.74
C PRO A 22 -5.13 10.50 2.54
N LYS A 23 -5.99 10.12 3.50
CA LYS A 23 -7.41 10.46 3.48
C LYS A 23 -7.69 11.92 3.81
N MET A 24 -6.78 12.55 4.54
CA MET A 24 -6.86 13.98 4.83
C MET A 24 -5.69 14.71 4.19
N GLU A 25 -5.94 15.91 3.74
CA GLU A 25 -4.90 16.80 3.23
C GLU A 25 -4.29 17.58 4.39
N ILE A 26 -2.96 17.69 4.38
CA ILE A 26 -2.24 18.47 5.38
C ILE A 26 -1.82 19.79 4.75
N HIS A 27 -2.69 20.80 4.91
CA HIS A 27 -2.49 22.13 4.34
C HIS A 27 -1.74 23.09 5.27
N ASP A 28 -1.81 22.86 6.58
CA ASP A 28 -1.33 23.78 7.58
C ASP A 28 -0.81 23.07 8.83
N LYS A 29 -0.33 23.86 9.77
CA LYS A 29 0.20 23.37 11.03
C LYS A 29 -0.86 22.72 11.91
N GLU A 30 -2.09 23.21 11.86
CA GLU A 30 -3.20 22.64 12.65
C GLU A 30 -3.54 21.22 12.15
N ALA A 31 -3.69 21.03 10.85
CA ALA A 31 -3.91 19.73 10.25
C ALA A 31 -2.79 18.74 10.58
N LEU A 32 -1.53 19.18 10.51
CA LEU A 32 -0.38 18.36 10.92
C LEU A 32 -0.42 17.99 12.40
N SER A 33 -0.82 18.92 13.26
CA SER A 33 -0.93 18.68 14.71
C SER A 33 -2.03 17.69 15.07
N LEU A 34 -3.09 17.61 14.27
CA LEU A 34 -4.16 16.61 14.43
C LEU A 34 -3.74 15.24 13.86
N ALA A 35 -3.10 15.22 12.70
CA ALA A 35 -2.72 13.98 12.03
C ALA A 35 -1.45 13.34 12.63
N TYR A 36 -0.59 14.14 13.20
CA TYR A 36 0.69 13.73 13.77
C TYR A 36 0.89 14.33 15.18
N THR A 37 1.96 15.06 15.42
CA THR A 37 2.31 15.55 16.76
C THR A 37 1.67 16.92 17.02
N PRO A 38 0.99 17.13 18.17
CA PRO A 38 0.85 16.25 19.34
C PRO A 38 -0.39 15.35 19.35
N GLY A 39 -1.37 15.56 18.48
CA GLY A 39 -2.68 14.91 18.54
C GLY A 39 -2.64 13.39 18.41
N VAL A 40 -1.70 12.84 17.64
CA VAL A 40 -1.58 11.39 17.38
C VAL A 40 -1.31 10.55 18.64
N ALA A 41 -0.85 11.15 19.72
CA ALA A 41 -0.65 10.46 20.99
C ALA A 41 -1.95 9.84 21.52
N GLN A 42 -3.09 10.50 21.34
CA GLN A 42 -4.36 10.01 21.88
C GLN A 42 -4.84 8.74 21.18
N PRO A 43 -4.90 8.62 19.84
CA PRO A 43 -5.17 7.34 19.18
C PRO A 43 -4.23 6.22 19.61
N CYS A 44 -2.95 6.51 19.81
CA CYS A 44 -1.98 5.50 20.28
C CYS A 44 -2.34 4.96 21.67
N LEU A 45 -2.72 5.84 22.60
CA LEU A 45 -3.12 5.46 23.95
C LEU A 45 -4.44 4.66 23.95
N GLU A 46 -5.38 5.02 23.09
CA GLU A 46 -6.63 4.26 22.92
C GLU A 46 -6.37 2.82 22.44
N ILE A 47 -5.47 2.66 21.46
CA ILE A 47 -5.10 1.34 20.95
C ILE A 47 -4.30 0.55 22.00
N GLN A 48 -3.43 1.21 22.75
CA GLN A 48 -2.67 0.56 23.81
C GLN A 48 -3.61 -0.01 24.90
N ALA A 49 -4.65 0.72 25.24
CA ALA A 49 -5.65 0.29 26.22
C ALA A 49 -6.57 -0.82 25.67
N ASP A 50 -6.88 -0.77 24.39
CA ASP A 50 -7.71 -1.77 23.71
C ASP A 50 -7.18 -2.02 22.29
N PRO A 51 -6.35 -3.06 22.08
CA PRO A 51 -5.74 -3.36 20.77
C PRO A 51 -6.73 -3.55 19.62
N ALA A 52 -7.98 -3.94 19.89
CA ALA A 52 -9.00 -4.07 18.86
C ALA A 52 -9.33 -2.74 18.18
N LYS A 53 -9.13 -1.62 18.86
CA LYS A 53 -9.30 -0.28 18.29
C LYS A 53 -8.34 0.03 17.13
N SER A 54 -7.28 -0.76 16.95
CA SER A 54 -6.39 -0.62 15.79
C SER A 54 -7.15 -0.80 14.46
N TYR A 55 -8.21 -1.60 14.44
CA TYR A 55 -9.03 -1.81 13.23
C TYR A 55 -9.89 -0.60 12.86
N THR A 56 -10.21 0.27 13.80
CA THR A 56 -11.03 1.48 13.57
C THR A 56 -10.22 2.77 13.54
N LEU A 57 -9.08 2.81 14.25
CA LEU A 57 -8.26 4.02 14.37
C LEU A 57 -7.06 4.05 13.40
N THR A 58 -6.84 2.97 12.66
CA THR A 58 -5.79 2.90 11.63
C THR A 58 -6.33 2.27 10.34
N GLY A 59 -5.53 2.28 9.29
CA GLY A 59 -5.84 1.60 8.03
C GLY A 59 -5.88 0.06 8.13
N ARG A 60 -5.56 -0.52 9.29
CA ARG A 60 -5.51 -1.97 9.49
C ARG A 60 -6.82 -2.68 9.12
N GLY A 61 -7.96 -2.07 9.43
CA GLY A 61 -9.29 -2.64 9.12
C GLY A 61 -9.67 -2.59 7.65
N ASN A 62 -8.90 -1.88 6.82
CA ASN A 62 -9.14 -1.68 5.40
C ASN A 62 -7.91 -2.04 4.54
N THR A 63 -7.08 -2.94 5.04
CA THR A 63 -5.84 -3.35 4.35
C THR A 63 -5.81 -4.86 4.19
N VAL A 64 -5.60 -5.32 2.96
CA VAL A 64 -5.41 -6.72 2.61
C VAL A 64 -4.06 -6.88 1.92
N ALA A 65 -3.25 -7.81 2.38
CA ALA A 65 -1.96 -8.10 1.77
C ALA A 65 -2.11 -9.13 0.65
N VAL A 66 -1.47 -8.85 -0.49
CA VAL A 66 -1.23 -9.84 -1.54
C VAL A 66 0.21 -10.30 -1.40
N VAL A 67 0.42 -11.59 -1.11
CA VAL A 67 1.74 -12.14 -0.75
C VAL A 67 2.14 -13.24 -1.72
N THR A 68 3.38 -13.23 -2.15
CA THR A 68 3.96 -14.27 -3.00
C THR A 68 5.46 -14.43 -2.75
N ASP A 69 5.98 -15.63 -3.00
CA ASP A 69 7.41 -15.89 -3.14
C ASP A 69 7.85 -15.95 -4.61
N GLY A 70 6.90 -15.81 -5.54
CA GLY A 70 7.15 -15.83 -6.98
C GLY A 70 7.53 -17.19 -7.55
N THR A 71 7.28 -18.29 -6.84
CA THR A 71 7.68 -19.64 -7.27
C THR A 71 6.79 -20.23 -8.36
N ALA A 72 5.59 -19.68 -8.56
CA ALA A 72 4.63 -20.15 -9.56
C ALA A 72 3.82 -19.00 -10.14
N VAL A 73 4.43 -18.24 -11.03
CA VAL A 73 3.76 -17.13 -11.72
C VAL A 73 3.19 -17.64 -13.04
N LEU A 74 1.88 -17.45 -13.27
CA LEU A 74 1.16 -17.97 -14.42
C LEU A 74 1.84 -17.59 -15.75
N GLY A 75 2.20 -18.60 -16.54
CA GLY A 75 2.88 -18.44 -17.83
C GLY A 75 4.39 -18.22 -17.73
N LEU A 76 4.95 -17.99 -16.54
CA LEU A 76 6.36 -17.66 -16.33
C LEU A 76 7.10 -18.64 -15.41
N GLY A 77 6.37 -19.42 -14.58
CA GLY A 77 6.94 -20.37 -13.64
C GLY A 77 7.58 -19.71 -12.42
N ASP A 78 8.71 -20.27 -11.98
CA ASP A 78 9.47 -19.76 -10.84
C ASP A 78 10.40 -18.63 -11.27
N ILE A 79 9.98 -17.41 -11.06
CA ILE A 79 10.74 -16.20 -11.39
C ILE A 79 11.19 -15.40 -10.18
N GLY A 80 10.83 -15.87 -8.97
CA GLY A 80 11.17 -15.23 -7.70
C GLY A 80 10.26 -14.05 -7.33
N PRO A 81 10.38 -13.58 -6.06
CA PRO A 81 9.47 -12.58 -5.50
C PRO A 81 9.62 -11.20 -6.13
N VAL A 82 10.82 -10.81 -6.54
CA VAL A 82 11.07 -9.49 -7.13
C VAL A 82 10.47 -9.40 -8.53
N ALA A 83 10.72 -10.39 -9.38
CA ALA A 83 10.18 -10.41 -10.74
C ALA A 83 8.65 -10.61 -10.77
N GLY A 84 8.07 -11.20 -9.74
CA GLY A 84 6.63 -11.38 -9.60
C GLY A 84 5.85 -10.13 -9.21
N MET A 85 6.51 -9.07 -8.77
CA MET A 85 5.84 -7.86 -8.26
C MET A 85 4.85 -7.21 -9.23
N PRO A 86 5.15 -7.06 -10.54
CA PRO A 86 4.19 -6.45 -11.45
C PRO A 86 2.85 -7.19 -11.53
N VAL A 87 2.88 -8.52 -11.46
CA VAL A 87 1.66 -9.35 -11.44
C VAL A 87 0.88 -9.14 -10.13
N MET A 88 1.59 -9.09 -9.01
CA MET A 88 0.96 -8.88 -7.69
C MET A 88 0.37 -7.48 -7.56
N GLU A 89 1.04 -6.45 -8.05
CA GLU A 89 0.47 -5.11 -8.13
C GLU A 89 -0.81 -5.08 -9.00
N GLY A 90 -0.84 -5.85 -10.09
CA GLY A 90 -2.02 -5.98 -10.92
C GLY A 90 -3.21 -6.68 -10.24
N LYS A 91 -2.95 -7.48 -9.19
CA LYS A 91 -3.99 -8.11 -8.38
C LYS A 91 -4.56 -7.19 -7.30
N CYS A 92 -3.76 -6.24 -6.84
CA CYS A 92 -4.18 -5.23 -5.88
C CYS A 92 -5.12 -4.21 -6.51
#